data_6217c098a30fda849cbc741880c84c96
#
_entry.id   6217c098a30fda849cbc741880c84c96
#
_cell.length_a   1.000
_cell.length_b   1.000
_cell.length_c   1.000
_cell.angle_alpha   90.00
_cell.angle_beta   90.00
_cell.angle_gamma   90.00
#
_symmetry.space_group_name_H-M   'P 1'
#
loop_
_entity.id
_entity.type
_entity.pdbx_description
1 polymer ?
#
loop_
_entity_poly.entity_id
_entity_poly.type
_entity_poly.pdbx_seq_one_letter_code
_entity_poly.pdbx_strand_id
1 'polypeptide(L)'
;DKADVPVRFPFGYGLSYTSFAYSDLALSASTMKDTDTLTVSFQVKNTGGVDGAEIAQVYVADVDSTVYRAPKELKAFQKVFLKAGEEKTVTLTLDKRAFAYYNTQCGDWQVERGAFHILVGASSRDIRLEGSVEVQPSAEAACPVDRAAAPSYYSGDITHVPDSEFEAVLGHAIPPSERDQSQPLTYTSTFEDAKDVSKWGGRINRLMGKFIDPDSMAGGIAVQSPVKLFIADSMGVFSPDMADGLLLILNEDQFAKGMGKILKGVPGALKRLPGLLKSL
;
A
#
# COMPACT_ATOMS: atom_id res chain seq x y z
N ASP A 1 -2.49 0.69 -16.10
CA ASP A 1 -2.42 1.95 -16.86
C ASP A 1 -1.07 2.12 -17.59
N LYS A 2 0.10 1.92 -16.91
CA LYS A 2 1.42 2.15 -17.53
C LYS A 2 1.67 1.36 -18.81
N ALA A 3 1.34 0.08 -18.82
CA ALA A 3 1.45 -0.81 -19.98
C ALA A 3 0.20 -0.83 -20.87
N ASP A 4 -0.76 0.06 -20.62
CA ASP A 4 -2.05 0.19 -21.32
C ASP A 4 -2.83 -1.13 -21.52
N VAL A 5 -2.66 -2.06 -20.60
CA VAL A 5 -3.40 -3.33 -20.63
C VAL A 5 -4.88 -3.06 -20.42
N PRO A 6 -5.75 -3.52 -21.32
CA PRO A 6 -7.19 -3.35 -21.17
C PRO A 6 -7.70 -4.14 -19.96
N VAL A 7 -8.45 -3.48 -19.10
CA VAL A 7 -9.08 -4.07 -17.92
C VAL A 7 -10.60 -4.02 -18.07
N ARG A 8 -11.29 -4.99 -17.49
CA ARG A 8 -12.75 -5.06 -17.54
C ARG A 8 -13.42 -3.93 -16.75
N PHE A 9 -12.84 -3.61 -15.58
CA PHE A 9 -13.30 -2.54 -14.71
C PHE A 9 -12.11 -1.65 -14.36
N PRO A 10 -12.01 -0.44 -14.93
CA PRO A 10 -10.93 0.48 -14.58
C PRO A 10 -11.11 1.03 -13.16
N PHE A 11 -10.04 1.56 -12.60
CA PHE A 11 -10.09 2.20 -11.28
C PHE A 11 -11.14 3.33 -11.27
N GLY A 12 -11.95 3.37 -10.22
CA GLY A 12 -13.04 4.33 -10.06
C GLY A 12 -14.32 4.00 -10.86
N TYR A 13 -14.36 2.89 -11.61
CA TYR A 13 -15.54 2.48 -12.38
C TYR A 13 -16.73 2.20 -11.46
N GLY A 14 -17.90 2.65 -11.89
CA GLY A 14 -19.18 2.39 -11.25
C GLY A 14 -20.34 2.45 -12.26
N LEU A 15 -21.49 1.99 -11.83
CA LEU A 15 -22.74 2.05 -12.60
C LEU A 15 -23.76 2.91 -11.86
N SER A 16 -24.64 3.55 -12.62
CA SER A 16 -25.77 4.30 -12.10
C SER A 16 -27.05 3.92 -12.86
N TYR A 17 -28.19 4.18 -12.26
CA TYR A 17 -29.50 4.07 -12.93
C TYR A 17 -29.86 5.31 -13.74
N THR A 18 -28.97 6.32 -13.76
CA THR A 18 -29.10 7.55 -14.52
C THR A 18 -27.81 7.88 -15.25
N SER A 19 -27.80 8.93 -16.04
CA SER A 19 -26.64 9.40 -16.81
C SER A 19 -26.23 10.79 -16.38
N PHE A 20 -24.91 11.08 -16.46
CA PHE A 20 -24.36 12.37 -16.07
C PHE A 20 -23.54 13.00 -17.20
N ALA A 21 -23.65 14.30 -17.35
CA ALA A 21 -22.79 15.13 -18.20
C ALA A 21 -21.91 16.04 -17.35
N TYR A 22 -20.71 16.33 -17.88
CA TYR A 22 -19.73 17.21 -17.27
C TYR A 22 -19.45 18.37 -18.20
N SER A 23 -19.33 19.61 -17.67
CA SER A 23 -19.05 20.80 -18.45
C SER A 23 -18.30 21.85 -17.63
N ASP A 24 -17.90 22.94 -18.29
CA ASP A 24 -17.42 24.21 -17.72
C ASP A 24 -16.24 24.04 -16.74
N LEU A 25 -15.23 23.26 -17.14
CA LEU A 25 -13.99 23.15 -16.35
C LEU A 25 -13.30 24.50 -16.24
N ALA A 26 -13.05 24.92 -15.02
CA ALA A 26 -12.29 26.11 -14.70
C ALA A 26 -11.19 25.78 -13.69
N LEU A 27 -9.96 26.17 -13.99
CA LEU A 27 -8.82 26.11 -13.09
C LEU A 27 -8.53 27.52 -12.58
N SER A 28 -8.23 27.67 -11.28
CA SER A 28 -7.97 28.98 -10.67
C SER A 28 -6.69 29.64 -11.18
N ALA A 29 -5.79 28.86 -11.80
CA ALA A 29 -4.55 29.37 -12.39
C ALA A 29 -4.10 28.45 -13.53
N SER A 30 -3.43 29.05 -14.54
CA SER A 30 -2.70 28.32 -15.58
C SER A 30 -1.22 28.07 -15.23
N THR A 31 -0.71 28.79 -14.22
CA THR A 31 0.66 28.65 -13.67
C THR A 31 0.61 28.87 -12.17
N MET A 32 1.32 28.02 -11.41
CA MET A 32 1.37 28.11 -9.95
C MET A 32 2.74 27.70 -9.41
N LYS A 33 3.03 28.06 -8.18
CA LYS A 33 4.13 27.44 -7.40
C LYS A 33 3.59 26.22 -6.66
N ASP A 34 4.49 25.30 -6.32
CA ASP A 34 4.13 24.10 -5.53
C ASP A 34 3.67 24.43 -4.09
N THR A 35 3.87 25.68 -3.64
CA THR A 35 3.37 26.20 -2.36
C THR A 35 1.94 26.73 -2.44
N ASP A 36 1.41 26.91 -3.64
CA ASP A 36 0.06 27.41 -3.86
C ASP A 36 -0.95 26.24 -3.88
N THR A 37 -2.21 26.59 -3.94
CA THR A 37 -3.30 25.62 -4.13
C THR A 37 -4.02 25.90 -5.45
N LEU A 38 -4.37 24.84 -6.17
CA LEU A 38 -5.17 24.91 -7.38
C LEU A 38 -6.62 24.56 -7.06
N THR A 39 -7.54 25.48 -7.35
CA THR A 39 -8.98 25.17 -7.31
C THR A 39 -9.43 24.69 -8.68
N VAL A 40 -10.08 23.52 -8.70
CA VAL A 40 -10.69 22.86 -9.87
C VAL A 40 -12.20 22.95 -9.71
N SER A 41 -12.88 23.64 -10.62
CA SER A 41 -14.33 23.80 -10.62
C SER A 41 -14.94 23.33 -11.94
N PHE A 42 -16.06 22.65 -11.91
CA PHE A 42 -16.78 22.14 -13.08
C PHE A 42 -18.24 21.88 -12.76
N GLN A 43 -19.09 21.74 -13.79
CA GLN A 43 -20.49 21.39 -13.65
C GLN A 43 -20.71 19.88 -13.82
N VAL A 44 -21.62 19.32 -13.01
CA VAL A 44 -22.15 17.96 -13.20
C VAL A 44 -23.67 18.03 -13.28
N LYS A 45 -24.23 17.49 -14.35
CA LYS A 45 -25.67 17.47 -14.61
C LYS A 45 -26.18 16.04 -14.70
N ASN A 46 -27.28 15.75 -14.02
CA ASN A 46 -28.02 14.53 -14.24
C ASN A 46 -28.88 14.68 -15.52
N THR A 47 -28.51 13.95 -16.58
CA THR A 47 -29.18 14.00 -17.87
C THR A 47 -30.24 12.91 -18.07
N GLY A 48 -30.34 11.99 -17.10
CA GLY A 48 -31.33 10.93 -17.10
C GLY A 48 -32.67 11.30 -16.43
N GLY A 49 -33.59 10.37 -16.40
CA GLY A 49 -34.94 10.58 -15.92
C GLY A 49 -35.19 10.23 -14.44
N VAL A 50 -34.17 9.78 -13.71
CA VAL A 50 -34.27 9.40 -12.30
C VAL A 50 -33.18 10.08 -11.45
N ASP A 51 -33.45 10.27 -10.19
CA ASP A 51 -32.47 10.80 -9.25
C ASP A 51 -31.31 9.84 -9.08
N GLY A 52 -30.10 10.37 -8.89
CA GLY A 52 -28.91 9.55 -8.71
C GLY A 52 -27.74 10.32 -8.12
N ALA A 53 -26.69 9.60 -7.77
CA ALA A 53 -25.44 10.17 -7.33
C ALA A 53 -24.31 9.83 -8.28
N GLU A 54 -23.47 10.81 -8.57
CA GLU A 54 -22.20 10.66 -9.31
C GLU A 54 -21.03 10.84 -8.36
N ILE A 55 -19.92 10.14 -8.67
CA ILE A 55 -18.63 10.39 -7.99
C ILE A 55 -17.70 11.05 -9.02
N ALA A 56 -17.65 12.37 -8.97
CA ALA A 56 -16.75 13.14 -9.80
C ALA A 56 -15.30 13.00 -9.28
N GLN A 57 -14.41 12.57 -10.15
CA GLN A 57 -13.02 12.21 -9.83
C GLN A 57 -12.06 13.16 -10.54
N VAL A 58 -11.06 13.67 -9.83
CA VAL A 58 -10.01 14.52 -10.38
C VAL A 58 -8.68 13.78 -10.29
N TYR A 59 -8.09 13.56 -11.45
CA TYR A 59 -6.77 12.95 -11.61
C TYR A 59 -5.75 13.99 -12.00
N VAL A 60 -4.52 13.81 -11.56
CA VAL A 60 -3.37 14.61 -11.95
C VAL A 60 -2.38 13.72 -12.69
N ALA A 61 -1.92 14.16 -13.84
CA ALA A 61 -0.91 13.50 -14.66
C ALA A 61 0.25 14.45 -14.90
N ASP A 62 1.45 14.03 -14.52
CA ASP A 62 2.70 14.71 -14.87
C ASP A 62 3.05 14.37 -16.31
N VAL A 63 3.17 15.40 -17.17
CA VAL A 63 3.33 15.21 -18.63
C VAL A 63 4.70 14.64 -18.97
N ASP A 64 5.75 15.16 -18.33
CA ASP A 64 7.15 14.83 -18.61
C ASP A 64 7.88 14.32 -17.37
N SER A 65 7.24 13.46 -16.59
CA SER A 65 7.81 12.94 -15.35
C SER A 65 9.15 12.24 -15.60
N THR A 66 10.16 12.62 -14.85
CA THR A 66 11.46 11.93 -14.83
C THR A 66 11.47 10.75 -13.89
N VAL A 67 10.55 10.69 -12.93
CA VAL A 67 10.44 9.59 -11.98
C VAL A 67 9.49 8.50 -12.47
N TYR A 68 9.71 7.28 -12.03
CA TYR A 68 8.78 6.18 -12.23
C TYR A 68 7.52 6.40 -11.37
N ARG A 69 6.41 6.74 -12.01
CA ARG A 69 5.10 6.93 -11.36
C ARG A 69 3.96 6.53 -12.29
N ALA A 70 2.75 6.43 -11.75
CA ALA A 70 1.56 6.18 -12.54
C ALA A 70 1.31 7.30 -13.58
N PRO A 71 0.78 6.97 -14.78
CA PRO A 71 0.49 7.99 -15.81
C PRO A 71 -0.48 9.05 -15.34
N LYS A 72 -1.35 8.74 -14.41
CA LYS A 72 -2.25 9.65 -13.69
C LYS A 72 -2.63 9.07 -12.33
N GLU A 73 -2.89 9.94 -11.38
CA GLU A 73 -3.19 9.58 -9.99
C GLU A 73 -4.46 10.30 -9.54
N LEU A 74 -5.37 9.60 -8.87
CA LEU A 74 -6.54 10.23 -8.24
C LEU A 74 -6.09 11.11 -7.09
N LYS A 75 -6.40 12.41 -7.16
CA LYS A 75 -5.98 13.39 -6.14
C LYS A 75 -7.14 14.02 -5.38
N ALA A 76 -8.33 14.06 -5.99
CA ALA A 76 -9.53 14.51 -5.32
C ALA A 76 -10.78 13.84 -5.90
N PHE A 77 -11.84 13.74 -5.11
CA PHE A 77 -13.15 13.28 -5.58
C PHE A 77 -14.27 13.83 -4.70
N GLN A 78 -15.47 13.88 -5.28
CA GLN A 78 -16.68 14.27 -4.55
C GLN A 78 -17.87 13.45 -5.04
N LYS A 79 -18.64 12.89 -4.09
CA LYS A 79 -19.94 12.30 -4.39
C LYS A 79 -20.99 13.41 -4.41
N VAL A 80 -21.71 13.52 -5.52
CA VAL A 80 -22.74 14.53 -5.74
C VAL A 80 -24.06 13.87 -6.01
N PHE A 81 -25.06 14.10 -5.17
CA PHE A 81 -26.43 13.69 -5.43
C PHE A 81 -27.16 14.74 -6.29
N LEU A 82 -27.83 14.30 -7.34
CA LEU A 82 -28.54 15.14 -8.32
C LEU A 82 -29.92 14.55 -8.61
N LYS A 83 -30.94 15.39 -8.50
CA LYS A 83 -32.27 15.04 -9.02
C LYS A 83 -32.24 14.93 -10.55
N ALA A 84 -33.23 14.26 -11.15
CA ALA A 84 -33.39 14.23 -12.60
C ALA A 84 -33.39 15.64 -13.17
N GLY A 85 -32.50 15.94 -14.13
CA GLY A 85 -32.31 17.24 -14.75
C GLY A 85 -31.53 18.28 -13.92
N GLU A 86 -31.20 17.99 -12.65
CA GLU A 86 -30.46 18.91 -11.79
C GLU A 86 -28.99 19.02 -12.22
N GLU A 87 -28.43 20.22 -12.05
CA GLU A 87 -27.04 20.55 -12.30
C GLU A 87 -26.42 21.18 -11.06
N LYS A 88 -25.17 20.82 -10.72
CA LYS A 88 -24.42 21.37 -9.60
C LYS A 88 -22.98 21.66 -9.97
N THR A 89 -22.45 22.73 -9.42
CA THR A 89 -21.03 23.02 -9.46
C THR A 89 -20.30 22.16 -8.41
N VAL A 90 -19.27 21.48 -8.86
CA VAL A 90 -18.30 20.77 -8.01
C VAL A 90 -17.05 21.63 -7.95
N THR A 91 -16.52 21.84 -6.73
CA THR A 91 -15.30 22.61 -6.52
C THR A 91 -14.39 21.81 -5.60
N LEU A 92 -13.17 21.51 -6.07
CA LEU A 92 -12.16 20.73 -5.38
C LEU A 92 -10.85 21.51 -5.32
N THR A 93 -10.07 21.30 -4.26
CA THR A 93 -8.79 21.98 -4.08
C THR A 93 -7.66 20.96 -4.12
N LEU A 94 -6.62 21.24 -4.89
CA LEU A 94 -5.40 20.48 -5.01
C LEU A 94 -4.25 21.25 -4.37
N ASP A 95 -3.60 20.67 -3.39
CA ASP A 95 -2.41 21.22 -2.73
C ASP A 95 -1.10 20.64 -3.32
N LYS A 96 0.05 20.97 -2.75
CA LYS A 96 1.37 20.46 -3.13
C LYS A 96 1.37 18.93 -3.29
N ARG A 97 0.70 18.19 -2.40
CA ARG A 97 0.68 16.74 -2.39
C ARG A 97 0.00 16.15 -3.63
N ALA A 98 -0.86 16.90 -4.28
CA ALA A 98 -1.51 16.45 -5.51
C ALA A 98 -0.51 16.31 -6.68
N PHE A 99 0.55 17.09 -6.69
CA PHE A 99 1.57 17.13 -7.74
C PHE A 99 2.86 16.40 -7.38
N ALA A 100 3.09 16.17 -6.08
CA ALA A 100 4.35 15.66 -5.54
C ALA A 100 4.52 14.15 -5.67
N TYR A 101 5.79 13.74 -5.74
CA TYR A 101 6.27 12.39 -5.45
C TYR A 101 7.17 12.42 -4.21
N TYR A 102 7.34 11.27 -3.53
CA TYR A 102 8.27 11.18 -2.42
C TYR A 102 9.68 10.88 -2.94
N ASN A 103 10.61 11.79 -2.69
CA ASN A 103 12.01 11.62 -3.09
C ASN A 103 12.82 11.02 -1.94
N THR A 104 13.26 9.79 -2.10
CA THR A 104 14.03 9.05 -1.08
C THR A 104 15.41 9.63 -0.80
N GLN A 105 16.00 10.38 -1.76
CA GLN A 105 17.32 10.99 -1.58
C GLN A 105 17.28 12.17 -0.63
N CYS A 106 16.22 12.98 -0.67
CA CYS A 106 16.05 14.11 0.25
C CYS A 106 15.09 13.83 1.42
N GLY A 107 14.43 12.65 1.43
CA GLY A 107 13.51 12.24 2.48
C GLY A 107 12.25 13.12 2.57
N ASP A 108 11.81 13.72 1.46
CA ASP A 108 10.69 14.67 1.44
C ASP A 108 9.90 14.60 0.12
N TRP A 109 8.74 15.28 0.12
CA TRP A 109 7.85 15.41 -1.02
C TRP A 109 8.33 16.51 -1.95
N GLN A 110 8.61 16.12 -3.20
CA GLN A 110 9.11 16.98 -4.25
C GLN A 110 8.12 17.06 -5.40
N VAL A 111 8.06 18.23 -6.06
CA VAL A 111 7.29 18.46 -7.27
C VAL A 111 8.27 18.71 -8.42
N GLU A 112 8.06 18.05 -9.55
CA GLU A 112 8.83 18.32 -10.76
C GLU A 112 8.34 19.63 -11.40
N ARG A 113 9.24 20.33 -12.08
CA ARG A 113 8.90 21.49 -12.90
C ARG A 113 8.25 21.04 -14.18
N GLY A 114 7.12 21.59 -14.54
CA GLY A 114 6.52 21.32 -15.84
C GLY A 114 5.00 21.37 -15.85
N ALA A 115 4.46 20.90 -16.95
CA ALA A 115 3.02 20.82 -17.18
C ALA A 115 2.41 19.60 -16.50
N PHE A 116 1.29 19.84 -15.84
CA PHE A 116 0.45 18.79 -15.26
C PHE A 116 -0.94 18.86 -15.89
N HIS A 117 -1.45 17.72 -16.40
CA HIS A 117 -2.83 17.62 -16.82
C HIS A 117 -3.74 17.39 -15.63
N ILE A 118 -4.84 18.12 -15.59
CA ILE A 118 -5.94 17.98 -14.64
C ILE A 118 -7.09 17.33 -15.38
N LEU A 119 -7.35 16.06 -15.05
CA LEU A 119 -8.30 15.21 -15.74
C LEU A 119 -9.51 14.97 -14.83
N VAL A 120 -10.70 15.35 -15.31
CA VAL A 120 -11.96 15.16 -14.57
C VAL A 120 -12.77 14.07 -15.24
N GLY A 121 -13.23 13.08 -14.47
CA GLY A 121 -13.99 11.98 -15.04
C GLY A 121 -14.80 11.17 -14.03
N ALA A 122 -15.51 10.19 -14.55
CA ALA A 122 -16.29 9.21 -13.78
C ALA A 122 -15.46 7.95 -13.41
N SER A 123 -14.29 7.77 -14.05
CA SER A 123 -13.32 6.73 -13.74
C SER A 123 -11.95 7.10 -14.31
N SER A 124 -10.93 6.30 -14.03
CA SER A 124 -9.57 6.52 -14.58
C SER A 124 -9.50 6.41 -16.11
N ARG A 125 -10.49 5.83 -16.77
CA ARG A 125 -10.59 5.71 -18.24
C ARG A 125 -11.77 6.46 -18.87
N ASP A 126 -12.72 6.91 -18.06
CA ASP A 126 -13.84 7.74 -18.49
C ASP A 126 -13.58 9.20 -18.11
N ILE A 127 -12.61 9.80 -18.81
CA ILE A 127 -12.27 11.21 -18.64
C ILE A 127 -13.22 12.06 -19.49
N ARG A 128 -13.81 13.06 -18.88
CA ARG A 128 -14.84 13.92 -19.45
C ARG A 128 -14.36 15.35 -19.72
N LEU A 129 -13.47 15.86 -18.88
CA LEU A 129 -12.92 17.20 -19.02
C LEU A 129 -11.42 17.15 -18.78
N GLU A 130 -10.68 18.03 -19.45
CA GLU A 130 -9.23 18.13 -19.35
C GLU A 130 -8.80 19.59 -19.32
N GLY A 131 -7.82 19.88 -18.45
CA GLY A 131 -7.14 21.15 -18.35
C GLY A 131 -5.66 20.94 -18.06
N SER A 132 -4.89 22.02 -18.07
CA SER A 132 -3.45 21.96 -17.79
C SER A 132 -3.03 23.10 -16.87
N VAL A 133 -2.02 22.86 -16.05
CA VAL A 133 -1.38 23.86 -15.18
C VAL A 133 0.14 23.66 -15.23
N GLU A 134 0.88 24.78 -15.35
CA GLU A 134 2.33 24.79 -15.20
C GLU A 134 2.70 24.95 -13.74
N VAL A 135 3.49 24.01 -13.19
CA VAL A 135 3.92 24.04 -11.80
C VAL A 135 5.41 24.35 -11.69
N GLN A 136 5.73 25.30 -10.83
CA GLN A 136 7.09 25.70 -10.50
C GLN A 136 7.44 25.21 -9.09
N PRO A 137 8.40 24.27 -8.94
CA PRO A 137 8.81 23.79 -7.63
C PRO A 137 9.53 24.86 -6.82
N SER A 138 9.36 24.86 -5.52
CA SER A 138 10.10 25.70 -4.58
C SER A 138 11.55 25.24 -4.40
N ALA A 139 11.83 23.97 -4.71
CA ALA A 139 13.18 23.40 -4.72
C ALA A 139 13.30 22.38 -5.85
N GLU A 140 14.38 22.48 -6.61
CA GLU A 140 14.72 21.49 -7.63
C GLU A 140 15.39 20.30 -6.95
N ALA A 141 15.00 19.09 -7.33
CA ALA A 141 15.62 17.86 -6.88
C ALA A 141 15.93 16.94 -8.07
N ALA A 142 17.07 16.27 -8.01
CA ALA A 142 17.40 15.25 -9.01
C ALA A 142 16.46 14.04 -8.87
N CYS A 143 16.17 13.40 -10.00
CA CYS A 143 15.45 12.12 -9.98
C CYS A 143 16.24 11.10 -9.14
N PRO A 144 15.60 10.40 -8.18
CA PRO A 144 16.28 9.44 -7.31
C PRO A 144 16.78 8.20 -8.06
N VAL A 145 16.22 7.89 -9.22
CA VAL A 145 16.56 6.70 -10.01
C VAL A 145 16.81 7.11 -11.46
N ASP A 146 17.99 6.78 -11.97
CA ASP A 146 18.29 6.98 -13.39
C ASP A 146 17.39 6.05 -14.24
N ARG A 147 16.70 6.63 -15.23
CA ARG A 147 15.85 5.91 -16.17
C ARG A 147 16.63 4.80 -16.92
N ALA A 148 17.91 5.05 -17.23
CA ALA A 148 18.76 4.06 -17.90
C ALA A 148 19.11 2.87 -17.00
N ALA A 149 19.07 3.05 -15.66
CA ALA A 149 19.34 1.98 -14.71
C ALA A 149 18.11 1.09 -14.42
N ALA A 150 16.90 1.52 -14.82
CA ALA A 150 15.67 0.77 -14.57
C ALA A 150 14.69 0.83 -15.77
N PRO A 151 15.11 0.46 -17.00
CA PRO A 151 14.31 0.65 -18.20
C PRO A 151 13.00 -0.13 -18.21
N SER A 152 12.94 -1.34 -17.62
CA SER A 152 11.72 -2.15 -17.54
C SER A 152 10.61 -1.46 -16.76
N TYR A 153 10.95 -0.74 -15.68
CA TYR A 153 9.98 0.04 -14.89
C TYR A 153 9.37 1.17 -15.73
N TYR A 154 10.19 1.87 -16.50
CA TYR A 154 9.73 3.01 -17.30
C TYR A 154 8.98 2.59 -18.58
N SER A 155 9.28 1.44 -19.17
CA SER A 155 8.53 0.89 -20.31
C SER A 155 7.20 0.28 -19.91
N GLY A 156 7.06 -0.15 -18.65
CA GLY A 156 5.91 -0.91 -18.15
C GLY A 156 5.96 -2.39 -18.50
N ASP A 157 7.04 -2.89 -19.12
CA ASP A 157 7.27 -4.31 -19.31
C ASP A 157 7.88 -4.92 -18.04
N ILE A 158 7.01 -5.48 -17.21
CA ILE A 158 7.35 -6.09 -15.92
C ILE A 158 7.40 -7.62 -15.97
N THR A 159 7.37 -8.22 -17.15
CA THR A 159 7.37 -9.69 -17.28
C THR A 159 8.71 -10.30 -16.85
N HIS A 160 9.81 -9.57 -17.06
CA HIS A 160 11.14 -9.98 -16.66
C HIS A 160 11.95 -8.76 -16.21
N VAL A 161 11.84 -8.40 -14.94
CA VAL A 161 12.65 -7.32 -14.35
C VAL A 161 13.91 -7.93 -13.74
N PRO A 162 15.12 -7.57 -14.21
CA PRO A 162 16.37 -8.03 -13.60
C PRO A 162 16.52 -7.49 -12.16
N ASP A 163 17.16 -8.28 -11.30
CA ASP A 163 17.46 -7.87 -9.91
C ASP A 163 18.23 -6.55 -9.86
N SER A 164 19.13 -6.30 -10.81
CA SER A 164 19.90 -5.05 -10.90
C SER A 164 19.02 -3.80 -11.10
N GLU A 165 17.91 -3.91 -11.85
CA GLU A 165 16.95 -2.81 -11.99
C GLU A 165 16.15 -2.60 -10.69
N PHE A 166 15.76 -3.70 -10.04
CA PHE A 166 15.09 -3.62 -8.75
C PHE A 166 16.00 -2.99 -7.68
N GLU A 167 17.29 -3.38 -7.63
CA GLU A 167 18.27 -2.76 -6.74
C GLU A 167 18.50 -1.27 -7.02
N ALA A 168 18.49 -0.87 -8.30
CA ALA A 168 18.59 0.54 -8.68
C ALA A 168 17.41 1.37 -8.16
N VAL A 169 16.18 0.82 -8.22
CA VAL A 169 14.97 1.47 -7.67
C VAL A 169 14.95 1.43 -6.14
N LEU A 170 15.42 0.33 -5.54
CA LEU A 170 15.51 0.16 -4.08
C LEU A 170 16.57 1.08 -3.46
N GLY A 171 17.62 1.40 -4.22
CA GLY A 171 18.74 2.22 -3.78
C GLY A 171 19.82 1.47 -2.96
N HIS A 172 19.70 0.17 -2.85
CA HIS A 172 20.68 -0.73 -2.23
C HIS A 172 20.49 -2.17 -2.74
N ALA A 173 21.46 -3.03 -2.45
CA ALA A 173 21.38 -4.45 -2.82
C ALA A 173 20.16 -5.13 -2.18
N ILE A 174 19.59 -6.10 -2.89
CA ILE A 174 18.50 -6.93 -2.35
C ILE A 174 19.01 -7.64 -1.10
N PRO A 175 18.33 -7.51 0.06
CA PRO A 175 18.70 -8.25 1.25
C PRO A 175 18.66 -9.77 0.96
N PRO A 176 19.58 -10.56 1.55
CA PRO A 176 19.52 -12.01 1.40
C PRO A 176 18.17 -12.53 1.90
N SER A 177 17.59 -13.49 1.16
CA SER A 177 16.32 -14.12 1.54
C SER A 177 16.45 -14.97 2.81
N GLU A 178 17.66 -15.46 3.08
CA GLU A 178 17.94 -16.23 4.28
C GLU A 178 18.25 -15.31 5.46
N ARG A 179 17.71 -15.67 6.62
CA ARG A 179 17.97 -14.97 7.85
C ARG A 179 19.47 -15.11 8.23
N ASP A 180 20.07 -14.02 8.70
CA ASP A 180 21.38 -14.09 9.36
C ASP A 180 21.27 -14.89 10.67
N GLN A 181 21.81 -16.10 10.68
CA GLN A 181 21.75 -17.02 11.82
C GLN A 181 22.56 -16.54 13.04
N SER A 182 23.46 -15.56 12.85
CA SER A 182 24.21 -14.94 13.95
C SER A 182 23.35 -14.01 14.81
N GLN A 183 22.21 -13.53 14.26
CA GLN A 183 21.30 -12.63 14.96
C GLN A 183 20.30 -13.40 15.82
N PRO A 184 19.92 -12.87 16.99
CA PRO A 184 18.90 -13.49 17.83
C PRO A 184 17.55 -13.55 17.11
N LEU A 185 16.73 -14.54 17.47
CA LEU A 185 15.34 -14.65 17.01
C LEU A 185 14.51 -13.50 17.59
N THR A 186 13.61 -12.99 16.78
CA THR A 186 12.73 -11.87 17.10
C THR A 186 11.26 -12.22 16.89
N TYR A 187 10.36 -11.27 17.09
CA TYR A 187 8.93 -11.43 16.79
C TYR A 187 8.62 -11.72 15.31
N THR A 188 9.54 -11.34 14.40
CA THR A 188 9.41 -11.63 12.97
C THR A 188 10.03 -12.95 12.55
N SER A 189 10.74 -13.63 13.44
CA SER A 189 11.32 -14.95 13.21
C SER A 189 10.24 -16.03 13.26
N THR A 190 10.45 -17.07 12.46
CA THR A 190 9.57 -18.23 12.35
C THR A 190 10.09 -19.41 13.21
N PHE A 191 9.29 -20.46 13.35
CA PHE A 191 9.79 -21.70 13.95
C PHE A 191 10.79 -22.43 13.05
N GLU A 192 10.69 -22.25 11.71
CA GLU A 192 11.69 -22.71 10.76
C GLU A 192 13.05 -22.05 11.04
N ASP A 193 13.10 -20.74 11.22
CA ASP A 193 14.32 -20.01 11.60
C ASP A 193 14.94 -20.52 12.90
N ALA A 194 14.10 -20.92 13.86
CA ALA A 194 14.55 -21.42 15.16
C ALA A 194 15.18 -22.82 15.11
N LYS A 195 14.89 -23.59 14.06
CA LYS A 195 15.28 -25.00 13.95
C LYS A 195 16.78 -25.21 14.08
N ASP A 196 17.55 -24.36 13.39
CA ASP A 196 19.02 -24.49 13.28
C ASP A 196 19.77 -23.49 14.18
N VAL A 197 19.07 -22.52 14.79
CA VAL A 197 19.68 -21.51 15.68
C VAL A 197 19.80 -22.03 17.12
N SER A 198 18.86 -22.86 17.56
CA SER A 198 18.84 -23.31 18.95
C SER A 198 18.40 -24.77 19.10
N LYS A 199 18.95 -25.44 20.10
CA LYS A 199 18.53 -26.83 20.44
C LYS A 199 17.07 -26.89 20.88
N TRP A 200 16.51 -25.82 21.44
CA TRP A 200 15.11 -25.72 21.82
C TRP A 200 14.23 -25.53 20.59
N GLY A 201 14.66 -24.74 19.61
CA GLY A 201 14.00 -24.60 18.33
C GLY A 201 13.88 -25.92 17.60
N GLY A 202 14.98 -26.67 17.49
CA GLY A 202 14.97 -28.02 16.90
C GLY A 202 14.06 -29.03 17.64
N ARG A 203 13.96 -28.93 18.99
CA ARG A 203 13.04 -29.76 19.79
C ARG A 203 11.58 -29.37 19.56
N ILE A 204 11.27 -28.09 19.52
CA ILE A 204 9.91 -27.58 19.29
C ILE A 204 9.45 -27.97 17.90
N ASN A 205 10.27 -27.75 16.86
CA ASN A 205 9.95 -28.14 15.50
C ASN A 205 9.68 -29.66 15.39
N ARG A 206 10.50 -30.50 16.03
CA ARG A 206 10.29 -31.96 16.06
C ARG A 206 9.00 -32.34 16.79
N LEU A 207 8.65 -31.60 17.84
CA LEU A 207 7.40 -31.85 18.57
C LEU A 207 6.20 -31.43 17.71
N MET A 208 6.24 -30.28 17.06
CA MET A 208 5.20 -29.80 16.15
C MET A 208 4.98 -30.79 15.00
N GLY A 209 6.05 -31.31 14.39
CA GLY A 209 5.96 -32.30 13.31
C GLY A 209 5.33 -33.66 13.72
N LYS A 210 5.13 -33.93 15.02
CA LYS A 210 4.35 -35.08 15.48
C LYS A 210 2.85 -34.84 15.44
N PHE A 211 2.39 -33.62 15.49
CA PHE A 211 0.97 -33.27 15.56
C PHE A 211 0.49 -32.61 14.25
N ILE A 212 1.38 -32.04 13.49
CA ILE A 212 1.08 -31.31 12.25
C ILE A 212 2.06 -31.83 11.19
N ASP A 213 1.54 -32.42 10.10
CA ASP A 213 2.36 -32.83 8.96
C ASP A 213 3.03 -31.58 8.32
N PRO A 214 4.37 -31.46 8.38
CA PRO A 214 5.08 -30.28 7.85
C PRO A 214 4.89 -30.10 6.33
N ASP A 215 4.65 -31.18 5.60
CA ASP A 215 4.46 -31.16 4.15
C ASP A 215 3.02 -30.80 3.75
N SER A 216 2.11 -30.72 4.73
CA SER A 216 0.75 -30.21 4.51
C SER A 216 0.74 -28.67 4.44
N MET A 217 -0.26 -28.11 3.77
CA MET A 217 -0.45 -26.65 3.72
C MET A 217 -0.54 -26.03 5.13
N ALA A 218 -1.26 -26.67 6.05
CA ALA A 218 -1.39 -26.23 7.44
C ALA A 218 -0.06 -26.30 8.20
N GLY A 219 0.74 -27.34 7.95
CA GLY A 219 2.05 -27.52 8.55
C GLY A 219 3.05 -26.47 8.06
N GLY A 220 3.10 -26.23 6.75
CA GLY A 220 3.92 -25.17 6.17
C GLY A 220 3.57 -23.80 6.77
N ILE A 221 2.29 -23.46 6.85
CA ILE A 221 1.85 -22.21 7.49
C ILE A 221 2.30 -22.17 8.96
N ALA A 222 2.14 -23.23 9.72
CA ALA A 222 2.48 -23.25 11.14
C ALA A 222 3.97 -23.03 11.40
N VAL A 223 4.87 -23.65 10.63
CA VAL A 223 6.33 -23.53 10.84
C VAL A 223 6.92 -22.27 10.22
N GLN A 224 6.33 -21.74 9.14
CA GLN A 224 6.79 -20.54 8.44
C GLN A 224 6.12 -19.24 8.94
N SER A 225 5.13 -19.35 9.82
CA SER A 225 4.51 -18.17 10.41
C SER A 225 5.42 -17.50 11.46
N PRO A 226 5.57 -16.17 11.42
CA PRO A 226 6.35 -15.47 12.42
C PRO A 226 5.64 -15.47 13.79
N VAL A 227 6.43 -15.40 14.86
CA VAL A 227 5.93 -15.39 16.26
C VAL A 227 4.83 -14.35 16.49
N LYS A 228 4.95 -13.16 15.88
CA LYS A 228 3.93 -12.10 15.97
C LYS A 228 2.56 -12.52 15.46
N LEU A 229 2.48 -13.42 14.47
CA LEU A 229 1.21 -13.88 13.92
C LEU A 229 0.45 -14.73 14.93
N PHE A 230 1.14 -15.58 15.70
CA PHE A 230 0.50 -16.35 16.77
C PHE A 230 -0.12 -15.47 17.85
N ILE A 231 0.48 -14.29 18.12
CA ILE A 231 -0.11 -13.32 19.04
C ILE A 231 -1.42 -12.77 18.45
N ALA A 232 -1.40 -12.37 17.17
CA ALA A 232 -2.54 -11.79 16.49
C ALA A 232 -3.70 -12.79 16.35
N ASP A 233 -3.41 -14.00 15.90
CA ASP A 233 -4.42 -15.00 15.56
C ASP A 233 -4.97 -15.74 16.78
N SER A 234 -4.26 -15.73 17.92
CA SER A 234 -4.68 -16.42 19.13
C SER A 234 -5.86 -15.79 19.87
N MET A 235 -6.40 -14.67 19.40
CA MET A 235 -7.42 -13.89 20.10
C MET A 235 -7.04 -13.58 21.58
N GLY A 236 -5.74 -13.43 21.82
CA GLY A 236 -5.16 -13.14 23.13
C GLY A 236 -4.94 -14.36 24.03
N VAL A 237 -5.09 -15.59 23.52
CA VAL A 237 -4.68 -16.82 24.22
C VAL A 237 -3.15 -16.87 24.33
N PHE A 238 -2.44 -16.51 23.26
CA PHE A 238 -1.00 -16.34 23.26
C PHE A 238 -0.66 -14.86 23.43
N SER A 239 -0.20 -14.47 24.62
CA SER A 239 0.07 -13.08 24.95
C SER A 239 1.48 -12.64 24.52
N PRO A 240 1.75 -11.31 24.40
CA PRO A 240 3.09 -10.81 24.17
C PRO A 240 4.10 -11.28 25.22
N ASP A 241 3.74 -11.36 26.50
CA ASP A 241 4.61 -11.89 27.56
C ASP A 241 4.97 -13.35 27.34
N MET A 242 4.03 -14.16 26.81
CA MET A 242 4.31 -15.55 26.44
C MET A 242 5.24 -15.64 25.24
N ALA A 243 5.08 -14.76 24.25
CA ALA A 243 5.98 -14.68 23.11
C ALA A 243 7.40 -14.24 23.52
N ASP A 244 7.52 -13.26 24.39
CA ASP A 244 8.79 -12.88 24.98
C ASP A 244 9.45 -14.03 25.72
N GLY A 245 8.65 -14.80 26.48
CA GLY A 245 9.12 -15.98 27.17
C GLY A 245 9.62 -17.05 26.20
N LEU A 246 8.90 -17.27 25.11
CA LEU A 246 9.28 -18.20 24.04
C LEU A 246 10.60 -17.76 23.38
N LEU A 247 10.72 -16.50 23.01
CA LEU A 247 11.95 -15.97 22.38
C LEU A 247 13.17 -16.09 23.32
N LEU A 248 13.02 -15.89 24.63
CA LEU A 248 14.09 -16.13 25.61
C LEU A 248 14.53 -17.60 25.62
N ILE A 249 13.61 -18.55 25.50
CA ILE A 249 13.90 -19.97 25.43
C ILE A 249 14.57 -20.33 24.11
N LEU A 250 14.02 -19.82 22.99
CA LEU A 250 14.52 -20.13 21.65
C LEU A 250 15.93 -19.60 21.41
N ASN A 251 16.28 -18.45 21.98
CA ASN A 251 17.63 -17.90 21.90
C ASN A 251 18.62 -18.53 22.89
N GLU A 252 18.23 -19.58 23.60
CA GLU A 252 19.02 -20.35 24.62
C GLU A 252 19.49 -19.55 25.83
N ASP A 253 19.15 -18.28 25.94
CA ASP A 253 19.76 -17.40 26.91
C ASP A 253 19.21 -17.59 28.32
N GLN A 254 17.91 -17.89 28.51
CA GLN A 254 17.29 -17.85 29.84
C GLN A 254 16.05 -18.76 29.94
N PHE A 255 16.23 -20.10 29.87
CA PHE A 255 15.12 -21.05 29.91
C PHE A 255 14.17 -20.86 31.12
N ALA A 256 14.70 -20.79 32.34
CA ALA A 256 13.90 -20.63 33.55
C ALA A 256 13.08 -19.32 33.56
N LYS A 257 13.69 -18.24 33.09
CA LYS A 257 13.06 -16.92 33.02
C LYS A 257 12.00 -16.88 31.91
N GLY A 258 12.28 -17.49 30.76
CA GLY A 258 11.33 -17.63 29.66
C GLY A 258 10.10 -18.43 30.09
N MET A 259 10.29 -19.58 30.75
CA MET A 259 9.19 -20.36 31.31
C MET A 259 8.39 -19.58 32.35
N GLY A 260 9.05 -18.79 33.20
CA GLY A 260 8.37 -17.92 34.15
C GLY A 260 7.44 -16.89 33.49
N LYS A 261 7.84 -16.31 32.35
CA LYS A 261 6.98 -15.42 31.56
C LYS A 261 5.79 -16.15 30.93
N ILE A 262 6.03 -17.32 30.34
CA ILE A 262 4.98 -18.16 29.74
C ILE A 262 3.93 -18.52 30.81
N LEU A 263 4.36 -19.02 31.95
CA LEU A 263 3.46 -19.44 33.03
C LEU A 263 2.62 -18.30 33.58
N LYS A 264 3.14 -17.06 33.64
CA LYS A 264 2.37 -15.88 34.02
C LYS A 264 1.24 -15.57 33.05
N GLY A 265 1.41 -15.86 31.77
CA GLY A 265 0.38 -15.68 30.72
C GLY A 265 -0.75 -16.71 30.76
N VAL A 266 -0.49 -17.93 31.27
CA VAL A 266 -1.44 -19.06 31.26
C VAL A 266 -2.80 -18.75 31.89
N PRO A 267 -2.92 -18.09 33.06
CA PRO A 267 -4.24 -17.78 33.63
C PRO A 267 -5.09 -16.90 32.72
N GLY A 268 -4.47 -15.93 32.01
CA GLY A 268 -5.16 -15.10 31.04
C GLY A 268 -5.58 -15.90 29.80
N ALA A 269 -4.73 -16.78 29.31
CA ALA A 269 -5.00 -17.70 28.20
C ALA A 269 -6.20 -18.61 28.50
N LEU A 270 -6.23 -19.25 29.65
CA LEU A 270 -7.33 -20.13 30.09
C LEU A 270 -8.69 -19.40 30.15
N LYS A 271 -8.71 -18.13 30.53
CA LYS A 271 -9.94 -17.34 30.54
C LYS A 271 -10.49 -17.03 29.14
N ARG A 272 -9.62 -16.96 28.13
CA ARG A 272 -9.98 -16.61 26.75
C ARG A 272 -10.23 -17.81 25.85
N LEU A 273 -9.70 -18.99 26.23
CA LEU A 273 -9.84 -20.21 25.47
C LEU A 273 -11.29 -20.59 25.08
N PRO A 274 -12.32 -20.45 25.98
CA PRO A 274 -13.71 -20.74 25.63
C PRO A 274 -14.26 -19.84 24.52
N GLY A 275 -13.78 -18.60 24.41
CA GLY A 275 -14.15 -17.67 23.33
C GLY A 275 -13.58 -18.10 21.98
N LEU A 276 -12.33 -18.52 21.97
CA LEU A 276 -11.67 -19.04 20.77
C LEU A 276 -12.35 -20.31 20.24
N LEU A 277 -12.69 -21.26 21.12
CA LEU A 277 -13.39 -22.50 20.74
C LEU A 277 -14.80 -22.30 20.20
N LYS A 278 -15.44 -21.17 20.51
CA LYS A 278 -16.77 -20.82 19.96
C LYS A 278 -16.69 -20.14 18.59
N SER A 279 -15.53 -19.66 18.19
CA SER A 279 -15.31 -18.97 16.92
C SER A 279 -14.75 -19.90 15.82
N LEU A 280 -14.33 -21.10 16.18
CA LEU A 280 -13.98 -22.21 15.30
C LEU A 280 -15.20 -23.07 14.98
#